data_55884d4ba08900380e8e9de6d3bc869d
#
_entry.id   55884d4ba08900380e8e9de6d3bc869d
#
_cell.length_a   1.000
_cell.length_b   1.000
_cell.length_c   1.000
_cell.angle_alpha   90.00
_cell.angle_beta   90.00
_cell.angle_gamma   90.00
#
_symmetry.space_group_name_H-M   'P 1'
#
loop_
_entity.id
_entity.type
_entity.pdbx_description
1 polymer ?
#
loop_
_entity_poly.entity_id
_entity_poly.type
_entity_poly.pdbx_seq_one_letter_code
_entity_poly.pdbx_strand_id
1 'polypeptide(L)'
;MASPFVEVPVDTPTGERVIKVTNPDRTYFAGLPEGRGRKIDLVEYYLAVADGVVRGLRERPTVLKRHPEGADGEAIYTKRVPNSRPPWIETATVHFPSGRSATELCPVDVAHVAWAVQMSTLDFHPWPSRRVDTESPDELRIDLDPMPGSGWAQVQEVALEVKVVFDGLGMTSFPKTSGSKGIHVYLRTRPGWTFTDLRHCALAVAREVERRRPDLATSKWWKEERGERVFLDFNRMARDQTIASAYSVRARPLATVSAPLAWEEVPDCEVADFDIWTMRDRYARLGDVHAAIDVVAHDLSPLLELYDRQGEGEAPYPPQFPKMEGEPLRVQPSRARRPTAT
;
A
#
# COMPACT_ATOMS: atom_id res chain seq x y z
N MET A 1 12.62 32.22 17.53
CA MET A 1 13.35 32.20 16.24
C MET A 1 12.54 31.40 15.24
N ALA A 2 12.45 31.84 13.98
CA ALA A 2 11.77 31.05 12.94
C ALA A 2 12.56 29.75 12.70
N SER A 3 11.86 28.62 12.48
CA SER A 3 12.53 27.36 12.12
C SER A 3 13.30 27.50 10.82
N PRO A 4 14.50 26.90 10.69
CA PRO A 4 15.25 26.90 9.44
C PRO A 4 14.42 26.24 8.34
N PHE A 5 14.54 26.72 7.12
CA PHE A 5 13.84 26.15 5.97
C PHE A 5 14.68 26.25 4.69
N VAL A 6 14.35 25.41 3.73
CA VAL A 6 14.79 25.51 2.33
C VAL A 6 13.57 25.56 1.43
N GLU A 7 13.70 26.23 0.31
CA GLU A 7 12.70 26.25 -0.75
C GLU A 7 13.15 25.30 -1.86
N VAL A 8 12.27 24.34 -2.16
CA VAL A 8 12.53 23.30 -3.17
C VAL A 8 11.59 23.56 -4.34
N PRO A 9 12.10 23.97 -5.51
CA PRO A 9 11.30 24.09 -6.71
C PRO A 9 10.91 22.67 -7.21
N VAL A 10 9.67 22.52 -7.65
CA VAL A 10 9.11 21.28 -8.12
C VAL A 10 8.35 21.53 -9.42
N ASP A 11 8.85 20.97 -10.52
CA ASP A 11 8.17 21.03 -11.80
C ASP A 11 6.92 20.15 -11.79
N THR A 12 5.80 20.71 -12.27
CA THR A 12 4.55 19.99 -12.41
C THR A 12 3.92 20.24 -13.79
N PRO A 13 2.99 19.41 -14.26
CA PRO A 13 2.30 19.63 -15.53
C PRO A 13 1.57 20.99 -15.63
N THR A 14 1.30 21.63 -14.50
CA THR A 14 0.60 22.92 -14.42
C THR A 14 1.52 24.10 -14.10
N GLY A 15 2.84 23.91 -14.16
CA GLY A 15 3.87 24.88 -13.85
C GLY A 15 4.65 24.56 -12.57
N GLU A 16 5.68 25.38 -12.30
CA GLU A 16 6.52 25.21 -11.11
C GLU A 16 5.74 25.49 -9.82
N ARG A 17 6.00 24.68 -8.79
CA ARG A 17 5.57 24.88 -7.41
C ARG A 17 6.80 24.99 -6.50
N VAL A 18 6.75 25.84 -5.51
CA VAL A 18 7.81 25.96 -4.50
C VAL A 18 7.33 25.33 -3.19
N ILE A 19 8.03 24.30 -2.74
CA ILE A 19 7.75 23.63 -1.47
C ILE A 19 8.70 24.16 -0.40
N LYS A 20 8.15 24.82 0.61
CA LYS A 20 8.91 25.28 1.77
C LYS A 20 9.11 24.12 2.74
N VAL A 21 10.30 23.55 2.76
CA VAL A 21 10.69 22.44 3.64
C VAL A 21 11.27 23.02 4.93
N THR A 22 10.52 22.93 6.03
CA THR A 22 10.97 23.40 7.35
C THR A 22 11.78 22.31 8.05
N ASN A 23 12.82 22.72 8.80
CA ASN A 23 13.75 21.82 9.47
C ASN A 23 14.31 20.75 8.53
N PRO A 24 14.96 21.12 7.40
CA PRO A 24 15.40 20.17 6.37
C PRO A 24 16.38 19.13 6.91
N ASP A 25 17.22 19.51 7.87
CA ASP A 25 18.25 18.66 8.49
C ASP A 25 17.74 17.81 9.64
N ARG A 26 16.44 17.85 9.94
CA ARG A 26 15.86 17.01 10.99
C ARG A 26 16.04 15.54 10.62
N THR A 27 16.72 14.78 11.49
CA THR A 27 16.91 13.34 11.34
C THR A 27 15.61 12.59 11.51
N TYR A 28 15.26 11.78 10.52
CA TYR A 28 14.10 10.86 10.55
C TYR A 28 14.50 9.43 10.82
N PHE A 29 15.71 9.04 10.45
CA PHE A 29 16.22 7.66 10.60
C PHE A 29 17.53 7.71 11.39
N ALA A 30 17.42 7.63 12.71
CA ALA A 30 18.55 7.79 13.62
C ALA A 30 19.60 6.64 13.53
N GLY A 31 19.20 5.47 13.00
CA GLY A 31 20.09 4.32 12.80
C GLY A 31 20.98 4.40 11.56
N LEU A 32 20.80 5.43 10.72
CA LEU A 32 21.60 5.65 9.52
C LEU A 32 22.89 6.45 9.84
N PRO A 33 23.93 6.36 8.99
CA PRO A 33 25.13 7.18 9.14
C PRO A 33 24.83 8.67 9.24
N GLU A 34 25.70 9.43 9.93
CA GLU A 34 25.58 10.89 10.07
C GLU A 34 25.41 11.58 8.71
N GLY A 35 24.50 12.53 8.66
CA GLY A 35 24.15 13.26 7.43
C GLY A 35 23.18 12.54 6.50
N ARG A 36 22.73 11.33 6.83
CA ARG A 36 21.72 10.58 6.09
C ARG A 36 20.41 10.44 6.85
N GLY A 37 19.33 10.21 6.11
CA GLY A 37 18.00 9.98 6.70
C GLY A 37 17.35 11.23 7.26
N ARG A 38 17.69 12.39 6.72
CA ARG A 38 17.11 13.69 7.05
C ARG A 38 15.79 13.92 6.31
N LYS A 39 15.05 14.91 6.74
CA LYS A 39 13.82 15.32 6.06
C LYS A 39 14.04 15.69 4.60
N ILE A 40 15.11 16.40 4.31
CA ILE A 40 15.44 16.81 2.94
C ILE A 40 15.72 15.57 2.06
N ASP A 41 16.41 14.56 2.59
CA ASP A 41 16.72 13.33 1.85
C ASP A 41 15.44 12.59 1.41
N LEU A 42 14.38 12.66 2.24
CA LEU A 42 13.07 12.12 1.89
C LEU A 42 12.38 12.91 0.77
N VAL A 43 12.44 14.24 0.81
CA VAL A 43 11.89 15.08 -0.25
C VAL A 43 12.61 14.80 -1.56
N GLU A 44 13.94 14.79 -1.56
CA GLU A 44 14.77 14.50 -2.74
C GLU A 44 14.50 13.10 -3.29
N TYR A 45 14.31 12.11 -2.41
CA TYR A 45 13.96 10.76 -2.82
C TYR A 45 12.64 10.74 -3.60
N TYR A 46 11.58 11.32 -3.05
CA TYR A 46 10.27 11.31 -3.72
C TYR A 46 10.26 12.10 -5.03
N LEU A 47 11.05 13.17 -5.12
CA LEU A 47 11.25 13.90 -6.39
C LEU A 47 12.00 13.05 -7.42
N ALA A 48 12.99 12.27 -6.99
CA ALA A 48 13.76 11.41 -7.89
C ALA A 48 12.92 10.23 -8.47
N VAL A 49 11.85 9.79 -7.78
CA VAL A 49 10.95 8.72 -8.24
C VAL A 49 9.56 9.25 -8.61
N ALA A 50 9.49 10.50 -9.05
CA ALA A 50 8.25 11.27 -9.18
C ALA A 50 7.15 10.56 -9.98
N ASP A 51 7.43 10.11 -11.21
CA ASP A 51 6.42 9.50 -12.07
C ASP A 51 5.89 8.18 -11.49
N GLY A 52 6.78 7.39 -10.89
CA GLY A 52 6.44 6.12 -10.26
C GLY A 52 5.55 6.29 -9.03
N VAL A 53 5.92 7.18 -8.10
CA VAL A 53 5.12 7.43 -6.90
C VAL A 53 3.76 8.05 -7.26
N VAL A 54 3.74 8.99 -8.21
CA VAL A 54 2.50 9.62 -8.66
C VAL A 54 1.60 8.60 -9.35
N ARG A 55 2.12 7.66 -10.14
CA ARG A 55 1.34 6.58 -10.76
C ARG A 55 0.52 5.79 -9.74
N GLY A 56 1.12 5.45 -8.61
CA GLY A 56 0.45 4.72 -7.54
C GLY A 56 -0.59 5.55 -6.77
N LEU A 57 -0.50 6.88 -6.82
CA LEU A 57 -1.31 7.81 -6.01
C LEU A 57 -2.30 8.65 -6.82
N ARG A 58 -2.09 8.79 -8.14
CA ARG A 58 -2.83 9.74 -8.98
C ARG A 58 -4.33 9.54 -8.88
N GLU A 59 -5.03 10.64 -8.55
CA GLU A 59 -6.48 10.69 -8.43
C GLU A 59 -7.06 9.75 -7.34
N ARG A 60 -6.22 9.29 -6.38
CA ARG A 60 -6.66 8.42 -5.30
C ARG A 60 -6.73 9.16 -3.98
N PRO A 61 -7.86 9.12 -3.24
CA PRO A 61 -7.89 9.55 -1.85
C PRO A 61 -6.79 8.79 -1.08
N THR A 62 -5.99 9.51 -0.31
CA THR A 62 -4.78 8.94 0.29
C THR A 62 -4.68 9.26 1.76
N VAL A 63 -4.62 8.23 2.59
CA VAL A 63 -4.29 8.34 4.01
C VAL A 63 -2.79 8.55 4.16
N LEU A 64 -2.40 9.57 4.92
CA LEU A 64 -0.99 9.88 5.18
C LEU A 64 -0.56 9.24 6.51
N LYS A 65 0.47 8.42 6.47
CA LYS A 65 1.10 7.92 7.69
C LYS A 65 2.29 8.81 8.02
N ARG A 66 2.08 9.68 8.99
CA ARG A 66 3.02 10.73 9.38
C ARG A 66 3.83 10.28 10.59
N HIS A 67 5.08 10.70 10.63
CA HIS A 67 6.02 10.46 11.73
C HIS A 67 6.65 11.79 12.20
N PRO A 68 5.92 12.64 12.94
CA PRO A 68 6.43 13.94 13.36
C PRO A 68 7.70 13.84 14.21
N GLU A 69 7.86 12.76 14.96
CA GLU A 69 9.03 12.52 15.83
C GLU A 69 10.13 11.68 15.18
N GLY A 70 10.07 11.44 13.85
CA GLY A 70 10.97 10.55 13.12
C GLY A 70 10.43 9.14 12.99
N ALA A 71 11.15 8.26 12.27
CA ALA A 71 10.69 6.92 11.92
C ALA A 71 10.43 6.01 13.13
N ASP A 72 11.18 6.22 14.20
CA ASP A 72 11.05 5.46 15.47
C ASP A 72 9.91 5.97 16.35
N GLY A 73 9.37 7.16 16.04
CA GLY A 73 8.26 7.78 16.77
C GLY A 73 6.90 7.18 16.42
N GLU A 74 5.90 7.51 17.23
CA GLU A 74 4.52 7.07 17.01
C GLU A 74 3.98 7.57 15.66
N ALA A 75 3.35 6.68 14.91
CA ALA A 75 2.73 6.99 13.63
C ALA A 75 1.36 7.66 13.81
N ILE A 76 1.13 8.77 13.12
CA ILE A 76 -0.16 9.45 13.06
C ILE A 76 -0.80 9.20 11.70
N TYR A 77 -1.94 8.50 11.68
CA TYR A 77 -2.72 8.31 10.46
C TYR A 77 -3.61 9.53 10.21
N THR A 78 -3.27 10.31 9.20
CA THR A 78 -3.99 11.52 8.83
C THR A 78 -4.92 11.24 7.65
N LYS A 79 -6.22 11.17 7.94
CA LYS A 79 -7.30 11.00 6.96
C LYS A 79 -7.92 12.34 6.51
N ARG A 80 -7.56 13.44 7.14
CA ARG A 80 -8.07 14.78 6.81
C ARG A 80 -6.92 15.74 6.62
N VAL A 81 -6.86 16.33 5.43
CA VAL A 81 -5.89 17.41 5.19
C VAL A 81 -6.32 18.67 5.94
N PRO A 82 -5.35 19.47 6.45
CA PRO A 82 -5.67 20.70 7.18
C PRO A 82 -6.34 21.73 6.27
N ASN A 83 -7.24 22.54 6.83
CA ASN A 83 -7.89 23.63 6.11
C ASN A 83 -6.90 24.71 5.65
N SER A 84 -5.78 24.86 6.34
CA SER A 84 -4.68 25.79 6.00
C SER A 84 -3.79 25.33 4.85
N ARG A 85 -4.15 24.24 4.15
CA ARG A 85 -3.41 23.74 2.99
C ARG A 85 -3.31 24.79 1.88
N PRO A 86 -2.26 24.78 1.07
CA PRO A 86 -2.19 25.59 -0.14
C PRO A 86 -3.40 25.36 -1.06
N PRO A 87 -3.88 26.40 -1.77
CA PRO A 87 -5.08 26.29 -2.63
C PRO A 87 -4.95 25.24 -3.76
N TRP A 88 -3.73 24.93 -4.19
CA TRP A 88 -3.44 23.97 -5.25
C TRP A 88 -3.43 22.50 -4.79
N ILE A 89 -3.55 22.27 -3.47
CA ILE A 89 -3.66 20.89 -2.94
C ILE A 89 -5.03 20.32 -3.23
N GLU A 90 -5.05 19.35 -4.12
CA GLU A 90 -6.22 18.59 -4.50
C GLU A 90 -6.65 17.62 -3.41
N THR A 91 -7.95 17.45 -3.27
CA THR A 91 -8.55 16.57 -2.27
C THR A 91 -9.73 15.80 -2.83
N ALA A 92 -10.07 14.70 -2.15
CA ALA A 92 -11.30 13.97 -2.42
C ALA A 92 -12.05 13.69 -1.11
N THR A 93 -13.37 13.74 -1.15
CA THR A 93 -14.20 13.35 -0.01
C THR A 93 -14.55 11.88 -0.12
N VAL A 94 -14.23 11.12 0.92
CA VAL A 94 -14.60 9.72 1.07
C VAL A 94 -15.65 9.57 2.16
N HIS A 95 -16.56 8.65 1.96
CA HIS A 95 -17.62 8.33 2.91
C HIS A 95 -17.34 7.01 3.57
N PHE A 96 -17.45 6.96 4.88
CA PHE A 96 -17.25 5.74 5.66
C PHE A 96 -18.59 5.07 5.97
N PRO A 97 -18.63 3.74 6.09
CA PRO A 97 -19.86 3.03 6.46
C PRO A 97 -20.48 3.51 7.78
N SER A 98 -19.69 4.14 8.66
CA SER A 98 -20.18 4.77 9.90
C SER A 98 -20.99 6.06 9.69
N GLY A 99 -21.26 6.47 8.45
CA GLY A 99 -21.91 7.73 8.10
C GLY A 99 -21.02 8.98 8.19
N ARG A 100 -19.76 8.83 8.63
CA ARG A 100 -18.78 9.92 8.66
C ARG A 100 -18.13 10.08 7.30
N SER A 101 -17.53 11.24 7.05
CA SER A 101 -16.72 11.51 5.86
C SER A 101 -15.36 12.10 6.23
N ALA A 102 -14.42 12.02 5.30
CA ALA A 102 -13.13 12.71 5.40
C ALA A 102 -12.77 13.32 4.05
N THR A 103 -12.12 14.48 4.10
CA THR A 103 -11.49 15.12 2.95
C THR A 103 -10.03 14.73 2.95
N GLU A 104 -9.68 13.74 2.15
CA GLU A 104 -8.34 13.17 2.07
C GLU A 104 -7.50 13.85 0.98
N LEU A 105 -6.16 13.81 1.12
CA LEU A 105 -5.26 14.22 0.05
C LEU A 105 -5.53 13.36 -1.20
N CYS A 106 -5.56 14.01 -2.35
CA CYS A 106 -5.74 13.35 -3.64
C CYS A 106 -4.62 13.78 -4.60
N PRO A 107 -3.45 13.12 -4.57
CA PRO A 107 -2.32 13.54 -5.38
C PRO A 107 -2.61 13.49 -6.88
N VAL A 108 -2.22 14.54 -7.60
CA VAL A 108 -2.28 14.59 -9.06
C VAL A 108 -0.89 14.76 -9.69
N ASP A 109 0.06 15.23 -8.91
CA ASP A 109 1.45 15.42 -9.27
C ASP A 109 2.40 15.25 -8.07
N VAL A 110 3.70 15.33 -8.31
CA VAL A 110 4.71 15.12 -7.28
C VAL A 110 4.79 16.27 -6.24
N ALA A 111 4.29 17.46 -6.55
CA ALA A 111 4.26 18.55 -5.58
C ALA A 111 3.33 18.23 -4.40
N HIS A 112 2.23 17.50 -4.64
CA HIS A 112 1.35 16.98 -3.58
C HIS A 112 2.10 16.02 -2.65
N VAL A 113 2.94 15.16 -3.22
CA VAL A 113 3.78 14.21 -2.47
C VAL A 113 4.81 14.97 -1.64
N ALA A 114 5.58 15.89 -2.25
CA ALA A 114 6.58 16.72 -1.57
C ALA A 114 5.97 17.55 -0.43
N TRP A 115 4.77 18.11 -0.63
CA TRP A 115 4.04 18.82 0.40
C TRP A 115 3.65 17.90 1.56
N ALA A 116 3.22 16.70 1.31
CA ALA A 116 2.89 15.74 2.36
C ALA A 116 4.13 15.28 3.13
N VAL A 117 5.27 15.07 2.45
CA VAL A 117 6.57 14.75 3.07
C VAL A 117 7.03 15.90 3.97
N GLN A 118 6.87 17.17 3.53
CA GLN A 118 7.10 18.33 4.37
C GLN A 118 6.31 18.27 5.68
N MET A 119 5.10 17.70 5.69
CA MET A 119 4.29 17.47 6.88
C MET A 119 4.65 16.18 7.64
N SER A 120 5.84 15.62 7.42
CA SER A 120 6.35 14.41 8.08
C SER A 120 5.69 13.09 7.61
N THR A 121 5.13 13.04 6.41
CA THR A 121 4.61 11.80 5.83
C THR A 121 5.77 10.95 5.34
N LEU A 122 5.85 9.69 5.78
CA LEU A 122 6.74 8.67 5.23
C LEU A 122 5.99 7.76 4.26
N ASP A 123 4.84 7.28 4.68
CA ASP A 123 4.02 6.27 4.02
C ASP A 123 2.75 6.88 3.42
N PHE A 124 2.47 6.56 2.16
CA PHE A 124 1.25 6.95 1.47
C PHE A 124 0.36 5.71 1.30
N HIS A 125 -0.87 5.78 1.79
CA HIS A 125 -1.83 4.68 1.79
C HIS A 125 -3.06 5.06 0.96
N PRO A 126 -3.02 4.91 -0.38
CA PRO A 126 -4.13 5.27 -1.25
C PRO A 126 -5.28 4.26 -1.18
N TRP A 127 -6.49 4.75 -1.38
CA TRP A 127 -7.63 3.92 -1.71
C TRP A 127 -7.39 3.16 -3.03
N PRO A 128 -7.98 1.97 -3.20
CA PRO A 128 -7.92 1.25 -4.46
C PRO A 128 -8.86 1.84 -5.53
N SER A 129 -9.54 2.94 -5.23
CA SER A 129 -10.45 3.68 -6.12
C SER A 129 -9.95 5.08 -6.38
N ARG A 130 -10.48 5.74 -7.42
CA ARG A 130 -10.14 7.12 -7.78
C ARG A 130 -11.23 8.09 -7.35
N ARG A 131 -10.89 9.39 -7.24
CA ARG A 131 -11.82 10.44 -6.78
C ARG A 131 -13.06 10.61 -7.66
N VAL A 132 -12.99 10.21 -8.94
CA VAL A 132 -14.14 10.26 -9.85
C VAL A 132 -15.26 9.34 -9.40
N ASP A 133 -14.91 8.19 -8.84
CA ASP A 133 -15.83 7.24 -8.20
C ASP A 133 -15.12 6.49 -7.09
N THR A 134 -15.32 6.94 -5.85
CA THR A 134 -14.67 6.33 -4.68
C THR A 134 -15.29 4.99 -4.26
N GLU A 135 -16.44 4.63 -4.83
CA GLU A 135 -17.14 3.38 -4.52
C GLU A 135 -16.77 2.23 -5.47
N SER A 136 -16.16 2.54 -6.64
CA SER A 136 -15.71 1.56 -7.63
C SER A 136 -14.19 1.46 -7.64
N PRO A 137 -13.59 0.49 -6.94
CA PRO A 137 -12.16 0.26 -7.00
C PRO A 137 -11.72 -0.22 -8.39
N ASP A 138 -10.57 0.30 -8.85
CA ASP A 138 -9.94 -0.06 -10.12
C ASP A 138 -8.64 -0.86 -9.95
N GLU A 139 -8.38 -1.36 -8.73
CA GLU A 139 -7.14 -2.04 -8.39
C GLU A 139 -7.37 -3.13 -7.35
N LEU A 140 -7.17 -4.39 -7.76
CA LEU A 140 -7.12 -5.54 -6.84
C LEU A 140 -5.72 -5.64 -6.24
N ARG A 141 -5.64 -5.83 -4.93
CA ARG A 141 -4.40 -5.90 -4.15
C ARG A 141 -4.38 -7.18 -3.34
N ILE A 142 -3.39 -8.03 -3.58
CA ILE A 142 -3.11 -9.22 -2.78
C ILE A 142 -1.97 -8.87 -1.82
N ASP A 143 -2.19 -8.98 -0.53
CA ASP A 143 -1.24 -8.68 0.54
C ASP A 143 -0.75 -10.00 1.15
N LEU A 144 0.56 -10.26 1.06
CA LEU A 144 1.22 -11.47 1.55
C LEU A 144 1.92 -11.17 2.87
N ASP A 145 1.29 -11.56 3.97
CA ASP A 145 1.78 -11.32 5.32
C ASP A 145 2.41 -12.60 5.91
N PRO A 146 3.75 -12.67 6.09
CA PRO A 146 4.37 -13.81 6.75
C PRO A 146 3.98 -13.86 8.24
N MET A 147 3.53 -15.04 8.68
CA MET A 147 3.29 -15.30 10.10
C MET A 147 4.63 -15.55 10.83
N PRO A 148 4.69 -15.41 12.17
CA PRO A 148 5.86 -15.78 12.92
C PRO A 148 6.32 -17.20 12.59
N GLY A 149 7.61 -17.37 12.26
CA GLY A 149 8.19 -18.65 11.80
C GLY A 149 8.27 -18.81 10.28
N SER A 150 7.47 -18.06 9.49
CA SER A 150 7.68 -18.01 8.05
C SER A 150 8.72 -16.96 7.65
N GLY A 151 9.56 -17.30 6.69
CA GLY A 151 10.66 -16.46 6.20
C GLY A 151 10.36 -15.76 4.89
N TRP A 152 11.32 -14.92 4.46
CA TRP A 152 11.22 -14.17 3.19
C TRP A 152 11.12 -15.09 1.98
N ALA A 153 11.91 -16.16 1.91
CA ALA A 153 11.85 -17.13 0.82
C ALA A 153 10.44 -17.73 0.63
N GLN A 154 9.72 -18.01 1.73
CA GLN A 154 8.35 -18.48 1.64
C GLN A 154 7.40 -17.42 1.06
N VAL A 155 7.61 -16.13 1.40
CA VAL A 155 6.84 -15.02 0.81
C VAL A 155 7.06 -14.93 -0.70
N GLN A 156 8.32 -15.09 -1.15
CA GLN A 156 8.69 -15.11 -2.57
C GLN A 156 8.01 -16.27 -3.30
N GLU A 157 8.08 -17.49 -2.75
CA GLU A 157 7.40 -18.66 -3.33
C GLU A 157 5.88 -18.47 -3.42
N VAL A 158 5.24 -17.95 -2.37
CA VAL A 158 3.80 -17.68 -2.38
C VAL A 158 3.44 -16.58 -3.38
N ALA A 159 4.29 -15.55 -3.55
CA ALA A 159 4.07 -14.53 -4.57
C ALA A 159 4.11 -15.12 -5.99
N LEU A 160 5.04 -16.05 -6.26
CA LEU A 160 5.10 -16.77 -7.54
C LEU A 160 3.86 -17.64 -7.78
N GLU A 161 3.30 -18.27 -6.74
CA GLU A 161 2.03 -19.01 -6.87
C GLU A 161 0.85 -18.07 -7.15
N VAL A 162 0.82 -16.86 -6.56
CA VAL A 162 -0.17 -15.83 -6.93
C VAL A 162 -0.04 -15.47 -8.41
N LYS A 163 1.20 -15.31 -8.92
CA LYS A 163 1.46 -15.09 -10.35
C LYS A 163 0.90 -16.23 -11.21
N VAL A 164 1.14 -17.48 -10.83
CA VAL A 164 0.63 -18.64 -11.57
C VAL A 164 -0.90 -18.63 -11.63
N VAL A 165 -1.60 -18.24 -10.56
CA VAL A 165 -3.06 -18.13 -10.56
C VAL A 165 -3.53 -17.03 -11.53
N PHE A 166 -2.91 -15.86 -11.53
CA PHE A 166 -3.27 -14.77 -12.45
C PHE A 166 -2.93 -15.12 -13.90
N ASP A 167 -1.75 -15.66 -14.17
CA ASP A 167 -1.33 -16.07 -15.52
C ASP A 167 -2.26 -17.13 -16.10
N GLY A 168 -2.69 -18.09 -15.26
CA GLY A 168 -3.66 -19.14 -15.66
C GLY A 168 -5.03 -18.58 -16.04
N LEU A 169 -5.36 -17.37 -15.61
CA LEU A 169 -6.57 -16.62 -15.97
C LEU A 169 -6.31 -15.57 -17.06
N GLY A 170 -5.10 -15.51 -17.64
CA GLY A 170 -4.71 -14.52 -18.64
C GLY A 170 -4.61 -13.09 -18.09
N MET A 171 -4.33 -12.93 -16.79
CA MET A 171 -4.28 -11.65 -16.11
C MET A 171 -2.84 -11.22 -15.82
N THR A 172 -2.48 -10.00 -16.22
CA THR A 172 -1.17 -9.40 -15.95
C THR A 172 -1.17 -8.76 -14.57
N SER A 173 -0.25 -9.17 -13.70
CA SER A 173 -0.12 -8.67 -12.35
C SER A 173 1.27 -8.09 -12.08
N PHE A 174 1.37 -7.24 -11.03
CA PHE A 174 2.51 -6.38 -10.76
C PHE A 174 2.96 -6.55 -9.30
N PRO A 175 4.10 -7.21 -9.04
CA PRO A 175 4.60 -7.43 -7.70
C PRO A 175 5.38 -6.23 -7.18
N LYS A 176 5.34 -6.00 -5.87
CA LYS A 176 6.24 -5.08 -5.16
C LYS A 176 6.53 -5.58 -3.75
N THR A 177 7.68 -5.21 -3.20
CA THR A 177 7.90 -5.42 -1.77
C THR A 177 6.93 -4.56 -0.95
N SER A 178 6.58 -4.99 0.25
CA SER A 178 5.88 -4.11 1.19
C SER A 178 6.80 -3.05 1.80
N GLY A 179 8.12 -3.16 1.57
CA GLY A 179 9.17 -2.41 2.26
C GLY A 179 9.29 -2.79 3.73
N SER A 180 8.70 -3.92 4.15
CA SER A 180 8.75 -4.45 5.50
C SER A 180 9.04 -5.95 5.49
N LYS A 181 8.04 -6.81 5.47
CA LYS A 181 8.20 -8.26 5.57
C LYS A 181 7.53 -9.04 4.44
N GLY A 182 6.63 -8.43 3.71
CA GLY A 182 5.77 -9.08 2.74
C GLY A 182 5.96 -8.58 1.32
N ILE A 183 5.19 -9.16 0.42
CA ILE A 183 5.04 -8.76 -0.97
C ILE A 183 3.57 -8.42 -1.20
N HIS A 184 3.31 -7.37 -1.99
CA HIS A 184 1.98 -7.07 -2.50
C HIS A 184 1.96 -7.35 -4.00
N VAL A 185 0.88 -7.95 -4.48
CA VAL A 185 0.67 -8.16 -5.91
C VAL A 185 -0.55 -7.37 -6.36
N TYR A 186 -0.36 -6.49 -7.33
CA TYR A 186 -1.40 -5.60 -7.83
C TYR A 186 -1.91 -6.07 -9.20
N LEU A 187 -3.19 -5.89 -9.42
CA LEU A 187 -3.85 -6.12 -10.70
C LEU A 187 -4.80 -4.96 -10.97
N ARG A 188 -4.65 -4.30 -12.13
CA ARG A 188 -5.57 -3.25 -12.54
C ARG A 188 -6.87 -3.88 -13.06
N THR A 189 -8.02 -3.34 -12.63
CA THR A 189 -9.33 -3.80 -13.03
C THR A 189 -10.05 -2.76 -13.88
N ARG A 190 -10.95 -3.22 -14.75
CA ARG A 190 -11.91 -2.31 -15.41
C ARG A 190 -12.85 -1.72 -14.36
N PRO A 191 -13.34 -0.49 -14.55
CA PRO A 191 -14.33 0.12 -13.65
C PRO A 191 -15.64 -0.68 -13.58
N GLY A 192 -16.40 -0.49 -12.50
CA GLY A 192 -17.75 -1.03 -12.34
C GLY A 192 -17.88 -2.17 -11.33
N TRP A 193 -16.77 -2.60 -10.73
CA TRP A 193 -16.77 -3.59 -9.66
C TRP A 193 -16.90 -2.93 -8.28
N THR A 194 -17.53 -3.63 -7.34
CA THR A 194 -17.67 -3.17 -5.96
C THR A 194 -16.49 -3.64 -5.10
N PHE A 195 -16.36 -3.08 -3.90
CA PHE A 195 -15.41 -3.56 -2.90
C PHE A 195 -15.66 -5.02 -2.50
N THR A 196 -16.94 -5.43 -2.49
CA THR A 196 -17.31 -6.83 -2.21
C THR A 196 -16.80 -7.75 -3.32
N ASP A 197 -16.97 -7.37 -4.59
CA ASP A 197 -16.48 -8.17 -5.71
C ASP A 197 -14.95 -8.34 -5.66
N LEU A 198 -14.21 -7.24 -5.43
CA LEU A 198 -12.75 -7.32 -5.34
C LEU A 198 -12.30 -8.15 -4.14
N ARG A 199 -13.03 -8.07 -3.02
CA ARG A 199 -12.73 -8.89 -1.85
C ARG A 199 -13.00 -10.37 -2.12
N HIS A 200 -14.08 -10.73 -2.82
CA HIS A 200 -14.34 -12.11 -3.29
C HIS A 200 -13.22 -12.58 -4.21
N CYS A 201 -12.77 -11.74 -5.15
CA CYS A 201 -11.63 -12.06 -6.01
C CYS A 201 -10.34 -12.31 -5.20
N ALA A 202 -10.04 -11.45 -4.23
CA ALA A 202 -8.88 -11.63 -3.35
C ALA A 202 -8.97 -12.93 -2.54
N LEU A 203 -10.17 -13.25 -2.03
CA LEU A 203 -10.43 -14.48 -1.28
C LEU A 203 -10.31 -15.71 -2.19
N ALA A 204 -10.79 -15.63 -3.44
CA ALA A 204 -10.65 -16.71 -4.42
C ALA A 204 -9.18 -17.01 -4.73
N VAL A 205 -8.36 -15.96 -4.94
CA VAL A 205 -6.90 -16.11 -5.13
C VAL A 205 -6.27 -16.74 -3.88
N ALA A 206 -6.62 -16.24 -2.69
CA ALA A 206 -6.05 -16.75 -1.43
C ALA A 206 -6.33 -18.25 -1.23
N ARG A 207 -7.56 -18.69 -1.48
CA ARG A 207 -7.96 -20.11 -1.39
C ARG A 207 -7.28 -20.97 -2.45
N GLU A 208 -7.19 -20.48 -3.68
CA GLU A 208 -6.53 -21.23 -4.75
C GLU A 208 -5.04 -21.41 -4.46
N VAL A 209 -4.35 -20.37 -3.96
CA VAL A 209 -2.95 -20.49 -3.55
C VAL A 209 -2.79 -21.42 -2.35
N GLU A 210 -3.67 -21.35 -1.33
CA GLU A 210 -3.66 -22.30 -0.20
C GLU A 210 -3.88 -23.74 -0.67
N ARG A 211 -4.80 -23.98 -1.62
CA ARG A 211 -5.06 -25.31 -2.20
C ARG A 211 -3.83 -25.87 -2.93
N ARG A 212 -3.09 -25.03 -3.63
CA ARG A 212 -1.88 -25.41 -4.38
C ARG A 212 -0.67 -25.63 -3.47
N ARG A 213 -0.53 -24.77 -2.44
CA ARG A 213 0.59 -24.77 -1.48
C ARG A 213 0.11 -24.70 -0.03
N PRO A 214 -0.61 -25.75 0.44
CA PRO A 214 -1.14 -25.78 1.81
C PRO A 214 -0.04 -25.80 2.89
N ASP A 215 1.17 -26.13 2.49
CA ASP A 215 2.39 -26.11 3.32
C ASP A 215 2.91 -24.68 3.57
N LEU A 216 2.73 -23.75 2.62
CA LEU A 216 3.31 -22.40 2.65
C LEU A 216 2.29 -21.29 2.85
N ALA A 217 1.09 -21.44 2.30
CA ALA A 217 0.10 -20.37 2.24
C ALA A 217 -1.15 -20.69 3.06
N THR A 218 -1.85 -19.62 3.50
CA THR A 218 -3.12 -19.78 4.20
C THR A 218 -4.06 -18.60 3.97
N SER A 219 -5.35 -18.92 3.81
CA SER A 219 -6.47 -17.97 3.80
C SER A 219 -7.22 -17.94 5.13
N LYS A 220 -6.76 -18.65 6.16
CA LYS A 220 -7.48 -18.77 7.43
C LYS A 220 -7.53 -17.45 8.17
N TRP A 221 -8.74 -17.03 8.51
CA TRP A 221 -8.97 -15.78 9.25
C TRP A 221 -8.35 -15.81 10.66
N TRP A 222 -8.46 -16.93 11.36
CA TRP A 222 -7.98 -17.06 12.73
C TRP A 222 -6.48 -17.20 12.78
N LYS A 223 -5.80 -16.33 13.52
CA LYS A 223 -4.33 -16.35 13.66
C LYS A 223 -3.81 -17.69 14.19
N GLU A 224 -4.57 -18.32 15.08
CA GLU A 224 -4.25 -19.61 15.67
C GLU A 224 -4.27 -20.78 14.66
N GLU A 225 -4.92 -20.58 13.51
CA GLU A 225 -5.03 -21.58 12.45
C GLU A 225 -4.01 -21.35 11.32
N ARG A 226 -3.29 -20.22 11.33
CA ARG A 226 -2.37 -19.87 10.25
C ARG A 226 -1.06 -20.63 10.29
N GLY A 227 -0.59 -21.08 11.47
CA GLY A 227 0.72 -21.71 11.62
C GLY A 227 1.86 -20.80 11.16
N GLU A 228 2.96 -21.39 10.74
CA GLU A 228 4.16 -20.70 10.20
C GLU A 228 4.05 -20.50 8.68
N ARG A 229 2.90 -20.06 8.20
CA ARG A 229 2.60 -19.88 6.78
C ARG A 229 2.45 -18.40 6.42
N VAL A 230 2.46 -18.11 5.14
CA VAL A 230 2.17 -16.78 4.61
C VAL A 230 0.65 -16.63 4.52
N PHE A 231 0.11 -15.62 5.19
CA PHE A 231 -1.31 -15.28 5.13
C PHE A 231 -1.59 -14.34 3.96
N LEU A 232 -2.52 -14.74 3.09
CA LEU A 232 -3.03 -13.87 2.04
C LEU A 232 -4.19 -13.05 2.62
N ASP A 233 -3.94 -11.77 2.93
CA ASP A 233 -4.93 -10.89 3.58
C ASP A 233 -5.93 -10.33 2.56
N PHE A 234 -6.95 -11.12 2.25
CA PHE A 234 -8.05 -10.75 1.37
C PHE A 234 -8.89 -9.58 1.91
N ASN A 235 -8.83 -9.30 3.20
CA ASN A 235 -9.54 -8.19 3.81
C ASN A 235 -8.92 -6.82 3.50
N ARG A 236 -7.74 -6.79 2.85
CA ARG A 236 -7.20 -5.53 2.29
C ARG A 236 -8.05 -4.97 1.16
N MET A 237 -8.94 -5.78 0.59
CA MET A 237 -9.94 -5.31 -0.37
C MET A 237 -11.29 -4.95 0.28
N ALA A 238 -11.44 -5.12 1.59
CA ALA A 238 -12.60 -4.57 2.28
C ALA A 238 -12.57 -3.03 2.21
N ARG A 239 -13.74 -2.41 2.09
CA ARG A 239 -13.86 -0.94 2.02
C ARG A 239 -13.15 -0.29 3.22
N ASP A 240 -12.48 0.82 3.02
CA ASP A 240 -11.65 1.54 4.00
C ASP A 240 -10.28 0.90 4.32
N GLN A 241 -9.96 -0.25 3.77
CA GLN A 241 -8.65 -0.84 3.96
C GLN A 241 -7.68 -0.29 2.93
N THR A 242 -6.53 0.17 3.40
CA THR A 242 -5.49 0.74 2.54
C THR A 242 -4.15 0.10 2.87
N ILE A 243 -3.26 0.04 1.89
CA ILE A 243 -1.89 -0.44 2.06
C ILE A 243 -0.89 0.57 1.49
N ALA A 244 0.37 0.45 1.89
CA ALA A 244 1.44 1.32 1.40
C ALA A 244 1.56 1.26 -0.12
N SER A 245 1.53 2.43 -0.78
CA SER A 245 1.72 2.55 -2.23
C SER A 245 3.12 2.13 -2.65
N ALA A 246 3.28 1.83 -3.93
CA ALA A 246 4.59 1.75 -4.57
C ALA A 246 5.42 3.01 -4.28
N TYR A 247 6.72 2.83 -4.11
CA TYR A 247 7.68 3.87 -3.75
C TYR A 247 7.51 4.51 -2.37
N SER A 248 6.53 4.11 -1.54
CA SER A 248 6.40 4.60 -0.17
C SER A 248 7.59 4.19 0.70
N VAL A 249 8.15 5.17 1.41
CA VAL A 249 9.21 4.93 2.40
C VAL A 249 8.59 4.34 3.66
N ARG A 250 9.22 3.31 4.22
CA ARG A 250 8.72 2.67 5.45
C ARG A 250 9.50 3.16 6.66
N ALA A 251 8.82 3.33 7.77
CA ALA A 251 9.45 3.63 9.06
C ALA A 251 10.18 2.38 9.59
N ARG A 252 11.31 2.07 8.95
CA ARG A 252 12.22 0.97 9.29
C ARG A 252 13.65 1.50 9.37
N PRO A 253 14.55 0.93 10.16
CA PRO A 253 15.88 1.50 10.42
C PRO A 253 16.68 1.87 9.17
N LEU A 254 16.52 1.11 8.08
CA LEU A 254 17.23 1.35 6.82
C LEU A 254 16.49 2.26 5.83
N ALA A 255 15.39 2.90 6.23
CA ALA A 255 14.53 3.68 5.32
C ALA A 255 14.11 2.88 4.08
N THR A 256 13.72 1.62 4.27
CA THR A 256 13.32 0.72 3.18
C THR A 256 12.09 1.25 2.45
N VAL A 257 11.96 0.86 1.20
CA VAL A 257 10.94 1.33 0.28
C VAL A 257 10.03 0.18 -0.14
N SER A 258 8.76 0.47 -0.34
CA SER A 258 7.82 -0.44 -1.00
C SER A 258 8.14 -0.45 -2.51
N ALA A 259 9.11 -1.28 -2.90
CA ALA A 259 9.74 -1.26 -4.20
C ALA A 259 8.98 -2.07 -5.25
N PRO A 260 8.56 -1.45 -6.37
CA PRO A 260 8.09 -2.19 -7.54
C PRO A 260 9.15 -3.16 -8.07
N LEU A 261 8.72 -4.36 -8.44
CA LEU A 261 9.57 -5.43 -8.97
C LEU A 261 9.08 -5.89 -10.34
N ALA A 262 10.00 -6.32 -11.19
CA ALA A 262 9.66 -7.27 -12.24
C ALA A 262 9.50 -8.67 -11.62
N TRP A 263 8.71 -9.54 -12.24
CA TRP A 263 8.50 -10.89 -11.69
C TRP A 263 9.78 -11.72 -11.63
N GLU A 264 10.70 -11.46 -12.54
CA GLU A 264 12.01 -12.12 -12.62
C GLU A 264 12.93 -11.76 -11.43
N GLU A 265 12.67 -10.63 -10.77
CA GLU A 265 13.45 -10.19 -9.60
C GLU A 265 12.94 -10.80 -8.29
N VAL A 266 11.69 -11.25 -8.26
CA VAL A 266 11.05 -11.75 -7.04
C VAL A 266 11.83 -12.89 -6.37
N PRO A 267 12.41 -13.89 -7.08
CA PRO A 267 13.14 -14.97 -6.44
C PRO A 267 14.43 -14.55 -5.73
N ASP A 268 15.08 -13.48 -6.21
CA ASP A 268 16.46 -13.16 -5.85
C ASP A 268 16.59 -11.87 -5.01
N CYS A 269 15.51 -11.09 -4.85
CA CYS A 269 15.57 -9.83 -4.12
C CYS A 269 15.38 -10.00 -2.61
N GLU A 270 15.97 -9.07 -1.86
CA GLU A 270 15.72 -8.90 -0.43
C GLU A 270 15.09 -7.53 -0.15
N VAL A 271 14.32 -7.42 0.92
CA VAL A 271 13.70 -6.14 1.30
C VAL A 271 14.75 -5.06 1.55
N ALA A 272 15.91 -5.45 2.08
CA ALA A 272 17.01 -4.54 2.39
C ALA A 272 17.73 -3.98 1.13
N ASP A 273 17.51 -4.57 -0.03
CA ASP A 273 18.09 -4.08 -1.29
C ASP A 273 17.48 -2.74 -1.72
N PHE A 274 16.32 -2.40 -1.17
CA PHE A 274 15.51 -1.26 -1.58
C PHE A 274 15.32 -0.24 -0.45
N ASP A 275 16.30 0.64 -0.29
CA ASP A 275 16.22 1.84 0.53
C ASP A 275 16.05 3.11 -0.33
N ILE A 276 15.95 4.29 0.27
CA ILE A 276 15.75 5.54 -0.46
C ILE A 276 16.91 5.92 -1.39
N TRP A 277 18.11 5.39 -1.18
CA TRP A 277 19.29 5.67 -2.04
C TRP A 277 19.38 4.66 -3.18
N THR A 278 19.38 3.36 -2.85
CA THR A 278 19.43 2.29 -3.88
C THR A 278 18.24 2.39 -4.83
N MET A 279 17.08 2.82 -4.33
CA MET A 279 15.88 2.99 -5.13
C MET A 279 15.95 4.21 -6.08
N ARG A 280 16.62 5.30 -5.69
CA ARG A 280 16.92 6.43 -6.59
C ARG A 280 17.78 5.97 -7.76
N ASP A 281 18.87 5.26 -7.48
CA ASP A 281 19.80 4.75 -8.50
C ASP A 281 19.10 3.73 -9.42
N ARG A 282 18.30 2.84 -8.84
CA ARG A 282 17.48 1.90 -9.59
C ARG A 282 16.49 2.60 -10.53
N TYR A 283 15.78 3.60 -10.02
CA TYR A 283 14.79 4.35 -10.80
C TYR A 283 15.46 5.15 -11.93
N ALA A 284 16.59 5.76 -11.67
CA ALA A 284 17.35 6.48 -12.70
C ALA A 284 17.82 5.55 -13.85
N ARG A 285 18.10 4.27 -13.54
CA ARG A 285 18.55 3.28 -14.51
C ARG A 285 17.40 2.59 -15.25
N LEU A 286 16.33 2.21 -14.56
CA LEU A 286 15.27 1.36 -15.11
C LEU A 286 13.95 2.10 -15.38
N GLY A 287 13.79 3.31 -14.82
CA GLY A 287 12.50 3.98 -14.79
C GLY A 287 11.50 3.30 -13.84
N ASP A 288 10.22 3.55 -14.07
CA ASP A 288 9.14 2.91 -13.30
C ASP A 288 8.85 1.50 -13.83
N VAL A 289 9.24 0.50 -13.06
CA VAL A 289 9.03 -0.92 -13.39
C VAL A 289 7.53 -1.27 -13.48
N HIS A 290 6.67 -0.51 -12.80
CA HIS A 290 5.21 -0.66 -12.88
C HIS A 290 4.55 0.22 -13.96
N ALA A 291 5.30 0.84 -14.88
CA ALA A 291 4.75 1.76 -15.89
C ALA A 291 3.58 1.15 -16.70
N ALA A 292 3.62 -0.16 -16.93
CA ALA A 292 2.59 -0.87 -17.69
C ALA A 292 1.25 -1.06 -16.94
N ILE A 293 1.18 -0.81 -15.63
CA ILE A 293 -0.04 -1.06 -14.84
C ILE A 293 -1.25 -0.22 -15.30
N ASP A 294 -1.01 0.96 -15.86
CA ASP A 294 -2.08 1.85 -16.31
C ASP A 294 -2.60 1.53 -17.72
N VAL A 295 -1.92 0.65 -18.48
CA VAL A 295 -2.31 0.29 -19.85
C VAL A 295 -2.96 -1.09 -19.94
N VAL A 296 -2.98 -1.84 -18.85
CA VAL A 296 -3.57 -3.18 -18.79
C VAL A 296 -4.63 -3.22 -17.69
N ALA A 297 -5.90 -3.42 -18.06
CA ALA A 297 -6.98 -3.55 -17.09
C ALA A 297 -7.83 -4.80 -17.40
N HIS A 298 -8.11 -5.59 -16.38
CA HIS A 298 -8.77 -6.88 -16.50
C HIS A 298 -10.23 -6.84 -16.06
N ASP A 299 -11.03 -7.69 -16.68
CA ASP A 299 -12.36 -8.05 -16.20
C ASP A 299 -12.21 -9.05 -15.05
N LEU A 300 -13.00 -8.91 -13.98
CA LEU A 300 -12.91 -9.78 -12.81
C LEU A 300 -13.81 -11.02 -12.87
N SER A 301 -14.63 -11.16 -13.89
CA SER A 301 -15.54 -12.33 -14.03
C SER A 301 -14.84 -13.67 -13.83
N PRO A 302 -13.64 -13.93 -14.40
CA PRO A 302 -12.95 -15.21 -14.18
C PRO A 302 -12.58 -15.49 -12.72
N LEU A 303 -12.27 -14.44 -11.93
CA LEU A 303 -11.97 -14.59 -10.51
C LEU A 303 -13.24 -14.79 -9.67
N LEU A 304 -14.34 -14.14 -10.03
CA LEU A 304 -15.64 -14.36 -9.38
C LEU A 304 -16.17 -15.76 -9.70
N GLU A 305 -16.03 -16.24 -10.93
CA GLU A 305 -16.34 -17.63 -11.27
C GLU A 305 -15.47 -18.64 -10.49
N LEU A 306 -14.20 -18.30 -10.23
CA LEU A 306 -13.33 -19.12 -9.39
C LEU A 306 -13.85 -19.16 -7.95
N TYR A 307 -14.26 -17.99 -7.40
CA TYR A 307 -14.88 -17.88 -6.08
C TYR A 307 -16.13 -18.78 -5.95
N ASP A 308 -17.03 -18.69 -6.93
CA ASP A 308 -18.26 -19.47 -6.95
C ASP A 308 -17.99 -20.99 -7.06
N ARG A 309 -17.04 -21.39 -7.90
CA ARG A 309 -16.64 -22.80 -8.04
C ARG A 309 -16.01 -23.38 -6.77
N GLN A 310 -15.34 -22.57 -5.95
CA GLN A 310 -14.79 -23.02 -4.67
C GLN A 310 -15.87 -23.40 -3.68
N GLY A 311 -17.04 -22.74 -3.71
CA GLY A 311 -18.22 -23.13 -2.94
C GLY A 311 -18.09 -22.98 -1.42
N GLU A 312 -17.02 -22.34 -0.92
CA GLU A 312 -16.75 -22.19 0.51
C GLU A 312 -17.50 -21.02 1.16
N GLY A 313 -18.16 -20.19 0.34
CA GLY A 313 -18.89 -19.03 0.82
C GLY A 313 -18.00 -17.92 1.38
N GLU A 314 -18.60 -17.07 2.18
CA GLU A 314 -18.01 -15.83 2.71
C GLU A 314 -17.03 -16.11 3.87
N ALA A 315 -16.02 -15.22 4.01
CA ALA A 315 -15.09 -15.23 5.14
C ALA A 315 -15.32 -14.01 6.05
N PRO A 316 -14.89 -14.04 7.33
CA PRO A 316 -15.14 -12.95 8.27
C PRO A 316 -14.55 -11.60 7.81
N TYR A 317 -15.28 -10.51 8.05
CA TYR A 317 -14.82 -9.14 7.85
C TYR A 317 -14.01 -8.62 9.04
N PRO A 318 -13.15 -7.61 8.85
CA PRO A 318 -12.43 -6.99 9.97
C PRO A 318 -13.39 -6.29 10.94
N PRO A 319 -13.11 -6.31 12.26
CA PRO A 319 -14.04 -5.83 13.29
C PRO A 319 -14.30 -4.31 13.25
N GLN A 320 -13.43 -3.53 12.62
CA GLN A 320 -13.59 -2.09 12.46
C GLN A 320 -14.63 -1.70 11.41
N PHE A 321 -15.12 -2.65 10.63
CA PHE A 321 -16.17 -2.39 9.65
C PHE A 321 -17.55 -2.44 10.31
N PRO A 322 -18.51 -1.55 9.98
CA PRO A 322 -19.92 -1.70 10.37
C PRO A 322 -20.47 -2.99 9.79
N LYS A 323 -21.38 -3.62 10.52
CA LYS A 323 -22.07 -4.81 10.04
C LYS A 323 -23.06 -4.40 8.94
N MET A 324 -22.92 -4.99 7.77
CA MET A 324 -23.83 -4.82 6.64
C MET A 324 -24.85 -5.96 6.64
N GLU A 325 -25.98 -5.75 5.99
CA GLU A 325 -26.99 -6.81 5.81
C GLU A 325 -26.36 -7.99 5.05
N GLY A 326 -26.58 -9.21 5.56
CA GLY A 326 -26.00 -10.44 4.98
C GLY A 326 -24.54 -10.72 5.32
N GLU A 327 -23.85 -9.81 6.03
CA GLU A 327 -22.47 -10.07 6.47
C GLU A 327 -22.37 -11.15 7.53
N PRO A 328 -21.31 -11.99 7.48
CA PRO A 328 -20.98 -12.89 8.57
C PRO A 328 -20.54 -12.12 9.82
N LEU A 329 -20.49 -12.83 10.95
CA LEU A 329 -20.09 -12.22 12.22
C LEU A 329 -18.69 -11.61 12.12
N ARG A 330 -18.56 -10.36 12.54
CA ARG A 330 -17.28 -9.64 12.60
C ARG A 330 -16.56 -10.00 13.88
N VAL A 331 -15.36 -10.49 13.75
CA VAL A 331 -14.59 -11.00 14.88
C VAL A 331 -13.12 -10.61 14.75
N GLN A 332 -12.46 -10.40 15.87
CA GLN A 332 -11.00 -10.23 15.90
C GLN A 332 -10.33 -11.49 15.32
N PRO A 333 -9.20 -11.34 14.60
CA PRO A 333 -8.50 -12.48 13.98
C PRO A 333 -7.73 -13.35 15.00
N SER A 334 -7.96 -13.18 16.29
CA SER A 334 -7.41 -14.01 17.37
C SER A 334 -8.46 -14.30 18.41
N ARG A 335 -8.49 -15.54 18.88
CA ARG A 335 -9.34 -16.03 19.98
C ARG A 335 -8.70 -15.78 21.35
N ALA A 336 -7.42 -15.39 21.38
CA ALA A 336 -6.74 -15.07 22.63
C ALA A 336 -7.39 -13.86 23.31
N ARG A 337 -7.70 -13.96 24.61
CA ARG A 337 -8.16 -12.82 25.39
C ARG A 337 -7.05 -11.77 25.43
N ARG A 338 -7.38 -10.51 25.14
CA ARG A 338 -6.43 -9.40 25.39
C ARG A 338 -6.10 -9.44 26.89
N PRO A 339 -4.80 -9.29 27.26
CA PRO A 339 -4.46 -9.03 28.65
C PRO A 339 -5.26 -7.78 29.09
N THR A 340 -6.00 -7.89 30.18
CA THR A 340 -6.60 -6.71 30.83
C THR A 340 -5.45 -5.82 31.24
N ALA A 341 -5.41 -4.59 30.69
CA ALA A 341 -4.48 -3.57 31.18
C ALA A 341 -4.77 -3.37 32.67
N THR A 342 -3.82 -3.74 33.52
CA THR A 342 -3.77 -3.40 34.94
C THR A 342 -3.26 -2.00 35.11
#